data_90092387aefd64728c68654916a53b0e
#
_entry.id   90092387aefd64728c68654916a53b0e
#
_cell.length_a   1.000
_cell.length_b   1.000
_cell.length_c   1.000
_cell.angle_alpha   90.00
_cell.angle_beta   90.00
_cell.angle_gamma   90.00
#
_symmetry.space_group_name_H-M   'P 1'
#
loop_
_entity.id
_entity.type
_entity.pdbx_description
1 polymer ?
#
loop_
_entity_poly.entity_id
_entity_poly.type
_entity_poly.pdbx_seq_one_letter_code
_entity_poly.pdbx_strand_id
1 'polypeptide(L)'
;MITVSDLEIQFGKRTLFRDVNLKFTPGNCYGVIGANGAGKSTFLRILSGDLEPTRGTVMFGPGERLSVLKQDHFAYDECTVLDTVLQGHSSLWKVMQEKNAIYMKEDFSDEDGIRAAELEEQFAGMDGWNAESDAANLLSGLGIKEDLHYSLMKDISGKQKVRVLLAQALFGKPDNLLLDEPTNDLDLETVMWLENYLANYENTVLVVSHDRHFLDSVCTHSVDIDFGKIQLFAGNYSFWYESSQLALRQAQAKNKKAEEKKKELQEFISRFSANVAKSKQTTSRKKMLEKLNVEEILPSTRKYPGIIFTPEREVGDRILDVRNLSKSIEGQTLFRDVEFTVEKGDKIAFLSRDPRAMTALLEILAGNEKPDTGSFTWGVTITNAYLPLDNSAYFQTDMTLVEWLGQYSADTSETFLRGFLGKMLFSGEDIYKRVKVLSGGEKMRCMIAKMMLTNANVLLLDS
;
A
#
# COMPACT_ATOMS: atom_id res chain seq x y z
N MET A 1 -1.12 -20.56 13.31
CA MET A 1 -0.53 -19.60 14.30
C MET A 1 0.93 -19.35 13.95
N ILE A 2 1.36 -18.08 13.81
CA ILE A 2 2.75 -17.72 13.50
C ILE A 2 3.40 -17.16 14.76
N THR A 3 4.58 -17.67 15.12
CA THR A 3 5.37 -17.18 16.26
C THR A 3 6.71 -16.66 15.74
N VAL A 4 7.02 -15.41 16.05
CA VAL A 4 8.27 -14.73 15.71
C VAL A 4 9.05 -14.48 16.99
N SER A 5 10.33 -14.92 17.04
CA SER A 5 11.17 -14.83 18.23
C SER A 5 12.52 -14.19 17.88
N ASP A 6 12.87 -13.13 18.61
CA ASP A 6 14.13 -12.39 18.53
C ASP A 6 14.55 -12.01 17.11
N LEU A 7 13.57 -11.68 16.27
CA LEU A 7 13.79 -11.42 14.84
C LEU A 7 14.55 -10.12 14.63
N GLU A 8 15.61 -10.20 13.80
CA GLU A 8 16.41 -9.06 13.36
C GLU A 8 16.75 -9.20 11.87
N ILE A 9 16.69 -8.10 11.15
CA ILE A 9 17.15 -8.01 9.76
C ILE A 9 18.01 -6.77 9.55
N GLN A 10 19.17 -6.98 8.94
CA GLN A 10 20.15 -5.95 8.65
C GLN A 10 20.67 -6.08 7.21
N PHE A 11 20.71 -4.97 6.49
CA PHE A 11 21.33 -4.88 5.17
C PHE A 11 22.57 -3.98 5.23
N GLY A 12 23.75 -4.59 5.16
CA GLY A 12 25.00 -3.88 5.33
C GLY A 12 25.07 -3.19 6.71
N LYS A 13 25.09 -1.86 6.73
CA LYS A 13 25.13 -1.07 7.99
C LYS A 13 23.72 -0.63 8.48
N ARG A 14 22.66 -0.91 7.70
CA ARG A 14 21.31 -0.47 8.03
C ARG A 14 20.52 -1.62 8.64
N THR A 15 20.18 -1.52 9.90
CA THR A 15 19.19 -2.38 10.56
C THR A 15 17.79 -1.86 10.24
N LEU A 16 16.91 -2.72 9.71
CA LEU A 16 15.51 -2.36 9.48
C LEU A 16 14.69 -2.49 10.76
N PHE A 17 14.83 -3.63 11.44
CA PHE A 17 14.22 -3.86 12.75
C PHE A 17 15.01 -4.93 13.52
N ARG A 18 14.88 -4.89 14.85
CA ARG A 18 15.56 -5.80 15.78
C ARG A 18 14.71 -6.11 17.01
N ASP A 19 15.05 -7.20 17.70
CA ASP A 19 14.44 -7.65 18.95
C ASP A 19 12.91 -7.82 18.81
N VAL A 20 12.45 -8.33 17.65
CA VAL A 20 11.03 -8.48 17.35
C VAL A 20 10.51 -9.80 17.89
N ASN A 21 9.52 -9.72 18.77
CA ASN A 21 8.83 -10.86 19.35
C ASN A 21 7.32 -10.68 19.15
N LEU A 22 6.69 -11.49 18.31
CA LEU A 22 5.30 -11.38 17.91
C LEU A 22 4.63 -12.74 17.84
N LYS A 23 3.32 -12.74 18.06
CA LYS A 23 2.48 -13.94 17.92
C LYS A 23 1.20 -13.58 17.18
N PHE A 24 0.95 -14.27 16.06
CA PHE A 24 -0.25 -14.12 15.25
C PHE A 24 -1.13 -15.33 15.44
N THR A 25 -2.39 -15.10 15.79
CA THR A 25 -3.35 -16.16 16.15
C THR A 25 -4.46 -16.26 15.11
N PRO A 26 -5.04 -17.47 14.88
CA PRO A 26 -6.17 -17.64 14.00
C PRO A 26 -7.38 -16.75 14.36
N GLY A 27 -8.24 -16.48 13.39
CA GLY A 27 -9.41 -15.63 13.54
C GLY A 27 -9.10 -14.13 13.57
N ASN A 28 -7.87 -13.73 13.21
CA ASN A 28 -7.47 -12.34 13.20
C ASN A 28 -6.82 -11.93 11.88
N CYS A 29 -7.14 -10.71 11.45
CA CYS A 29 -6.49 -10.02 10.36
C CYS A 29 -5.56 -8.93 10.91
N TYR A 30 -4.30 -8.99 10.52
CA TYR A 30 -3.23 -8.11 10.97
C TYR A 30 -2.80 -7.17 9.85
N GLY A 31 -3.12 -5.88 9.97
CA GLY A 31 -2.67 -4.84 9.04
C GLY A 31 -1.22 -4.42 9.33
N VAL A 32 -0.30 -4.71 8.43
CA VAL A 32 1.11 -4.32 8.56
C VAL A 32 1.29 -2.91 8.00
N ILE A 33 1.62 -1.98 8.86
CA ILE A 33 1.72 -0.54 8.57
C ILE A 33 3.12 -0.01 8.86
N GLY A 34 3.52 1.03 8.16
CA GLY A 34 4.84 1.64 8.31
C GLY A 34 5.17 2.57 7.14
N ALA A 35 6.21 3.38 7.29
CA ALA A 35 6.71 4.23 6.22
C ALA A 35 7.16 3.42 5.00
N ASN A 36 7.23 4.07 3.81
CA ASN A 36 7.86 3.44 2.65
C ASN A 36 9.33 3.16 2.95
N GLY A 37 9.77 1.93 2.68
CA GLY A 37 11.12 1.47 3.03
C GLY A 37 11.35 1.15 4.51
N ALA A 38 10.29 1.09 5.34
CA ALA A 38 10.38 0.64 6.74
C ALA A 38 10.62 -0.87 6.89
N GLY A 39 10.36 -1.64 5.80
CA GLY A 39 10.58 -3.09 5.80
C GLY A 39 9.31 -3.94 5.81
N LYS A 40 8.13 -3.39 5.43
CA LYS A 40 6.85 -4.13 5.38
C LYS A 40 6.94 -5.40 4.52
N SER A 41 7.25 -5.26 3.23
CA SER A 41 7.41 -6.41 2.32
C SER A 41 8.60 -7.31 2.71
N THR A 42 9.66 -6.73 3.30
CA THR A 42 10.79 -7.51 3.85
C THR A 42 10.32 -8.40 5.00
N PHE A 43 9.46 -7.88 5.88
CA PHE A 43 8.89 -8.65 6.98
C PHE A 43 8.02 -9.79 6.46
N LEU A 44 7.14 -9.54 5.48
CA LEU A 44 6.36 -10.62 4.85
C LEU A 44 7.26 -11.67 4.18
N ARG A 45 8.33 -11.27 3.48
CA ARG A 45 9.29 -12.21 2.87
C ARG A 45 10.06 -13.04 3.89
N ILE A 46 10.30 -12.55 5.09
CA ILE A 46 10.88 -13.35 6.18
C ILE A 46 9.83 -14.35 6.70
N LEU A 47 8.59 -13.93 6.84
CA LEU A 47 7.50 -14.82 7.27
C LEU A 47 7.21 -15.90 6.22
N SER A 48 7.35 -15.60 4.91
CA SER A 48 7.18 -16.60 3.83
C SER A 48 8.34 -17.58 3.72
N GLY A 49 9.48 -17.28 4.32
CA GLY A 49 10.72 -18.05 4.17
C GLY A 49 11.52 -17.68 2.90
N ASP A 50 11.09 -16.68 2.12
CA ASP A 50 11.80 -16.21 0.92
C ASP A 50 13.05 -15.39 1.27
N LEU A 51 13.18 -14.98 2.53
CA LEU A 51 14.33 -14.23 3.03
C LEU A 51 14.71 -14.72 4.43
N GLU A 52 15.94 -15.14 4.58
CA GLU A 52 16.50 -15.51 5.89
C GLU A 52 16.75 -14.26 6.74
N PRO A 53 16.30 -14.24 8.01
CA PRO A 53 16.60 -13.16 8.94
C PRO A 53 18.09 -13.19 9.33
N THR A 54 18.63 -12.05 9.73
CA THR A 54 20.00 -11.97 10.28
C THR A 54 20.09 -12.70 11.63
N ARG A 55 19.01 -12.65 12.42
CA ARG A 55 18.87 -13.34 13.70
C ARG A 55 17.41 -13.62 13.99
N GLY A 56 17.15 -14.63 14.83
CA GLY A 56 15.80 -15.00 15.27
C GLY A 56 15.21 -16.11 14.42
N THR A 57 13.96 -16.47 14.73
CA THR A 57 13.23 -17.56 14.09
C THR A 57 11.76 -17.24 13.88
N VAL A 58 11.20 -17.82 12.82
CA VAL A 58 9.76 -17.83 12.55
C VAL A 58 9.29 -19.28 12.61
N MET A 59 8.25 -19.55 13.37
CA MET A 59 7.67 -20.89 13.53
C MET A 59 6.18 -20.87 13.24
N PHE A 60 5.71 -21.89 12.54
CA PHE A 60 4.30 -22.15 12.27
C PHE A 60 3.78 -23.31 13.12
N GLY A 61 2.49 -23.42 13.31
CA GLY A 61 1.88 -24.59 13.92
C GLY A 61 2.12 -25.85 13.08
N PRO A 62 2.17 -27.04 13.70
CA PRO A 62 2.38 -28.29 12.99
C PRO A 62 1.30 -28.54 11.93
N GLY A 63 1.70 -28.81 10.70
CA GLY A 63 0.77 -29.08 9.60
C GLY A 63 0.04 -27.86 9.02
N GLU A 64 0.27 -26.68 9.56
CA GLU A 64 -0.36 -25.46 9.05
C GLU A 64 0.18 -25.07 7.66
N ARG A 65 -0.74 -24.70 6.77
CA ARG A 65 -0.44 -24.27 5.42
C ARG A 65 -0.27 -22.74 5.37
N LEU A 66 0.83 -22.33 4.74
CA LEU A 66 1.09 -20.93 4.42
C LEU A 66 0.79 -20.66 2.95
N SER A 67 0.08 -19.58 2.66
CA SER A 67 -0.11 -19.05 1.32
C SER A 67 0.33 -17.59 1.26
N VAL A 68 0.94 -17.22 0.14
CA VAL A 68 1.51 -15.88 -0.09
C VAL A 68 1.04 -15.37 -1.44
N LEU A 69 0.55 -14.13 -1.49
CA LEU A 69 0.25 -13.46 -2.75
C LEU A 69 1.55 -13.20 -3.52
N LYS A 70 1.72 -13.91 -4.64
CA LYS A 70 2.91 -13.78 -5.50
C LYS A 70 2.81 -12.56 -6.40
N GLN A 71 3.93 -11.90 -6.64
CA GLN A 71 4.03 -10.71 -7.50
C GLN A 71 4.56 -11.04 -8.90
N ASP A 72 4.99 -12.28 -9.16
CA ASP A 72 5.42 -12.70 -10.49
C ASP A 72 4.22 -13.10 -11.35
N HIS A 73 3.84 -12.21 -12.23
CA HIS A 73 2.66 -12.34 -13.09
C HIS A 73 2.89 -13.29 -14.27
N PHE A 74 4.11 -13.71 -14.52
CA PHE A 74 4.49 -14.51 -15.69
C PHE A 74 4.82 -15.98 -15.37
N ALA A 75 4.93 -16.31 -14.09
CA ALA A 75 5.33 -17.64 -13.64
C ALA A 75 4.38 -18.76 -14.10
N TYR A 76 3.14 -18.43 -14.48
CA TYR A 76 2.09 -19.37 -14.83
C TYR A 76 1.56 -19.21 -16.26
N ASP A 77 2.27 -18.52 -17.14
CA ASP A 77 1.81 -18.15 -18.49
C ASP A 77 1.36 -19.35 -19.34
N GLU A 78 1.92 -20.53 -19.13
CA GLU A 78 1.57 -21.78 -19.84
C GLU A 78 0.49 -22.61 -19.12
N CYS A 79 -0.02 -22.16 -17.98
CA CYS A 79 -1.11 -22.82 -17.25
C CYS A 79 -2.45 -22.20 -17.62
N THR A 80 -3.54 -22.97 -17.46
CA THR A 80 -4.89 -22.38 -17.52
C THR A 80 -5.15 -21.53 -16.29
N VAL A 81 -6.10 -20.61 -16.38
CA VAL A 81 -6.53 -19.76 -15.27
C VAL A 81 -6.98 -20.62 -14.07
N LEU A 82 -7.80 -21.64 -14.33
CA LEU A 82 -8.31 -22.55 -13.29
C LEU A 82 -7.19 -23.36 -12.66
N ASP A 83 -6.31 -23.97 -13.47
CA ASP A 83 -5.17 -24.74 -12.96
C ASP A 83 -4.23 -23.87 -12.12
N THR A 84 -4.05 -22.60 -12.50
CA THR A 84 -3.24 -21.65 -11.72
C THR A 84 -3.81 -21.49 -10.32
N VAL A 85 -5.13 -21.36 -10.17
CA VAL A 85 -5.77 -21.27 -8.84
C VAL A 85 -5.59 -22.55 -8.05
N LEU A 86 -5.83 -23.71 -8.66
CA LEU A 86 -5.69 -25.02 -8.02
C LEU A 86 -4.27 -25.28 -7.48
N GLN A 87 -3.25 -24.77 -8.17
CA GLN A 87 -1.85 -24.82 -7.71
C GLN A 87 -1.60 -24.06 -6.40
N GLY A 88 -2.52 -23.20 -5.96
CA GLY A 88 -2.49 -22.55 -4.64
C GLY A 88 -2.52 -23.54 -3.49
N HIS A 89 -3.06 -24.75 -3.70
CA HIS A 89 -2.99 -25.87 -2.75
C HIS A 89 -2.04 -26.95 -3.29
N SER A 90 -0.75 -26.78 -3.10
CA SER A 90 0.29 -27.62 -3.71
C SER A 90 0.15 -29.12 -3.44
N SER A 91 -0.30 -29.53 -2.25
CA SER A 91 -0.51 -30.94 -1.92
C SER A 91 -1.69 -31.51 -2.69
N LEU A 92 -2.82 -30.81 -2.72
CA LEU A 92 -3.99 -31.20 -3.51
C LEU A 92 -3.66 -31.29 -5.00
N TRP A 93 -2.95 -30.29 -5.53
CA TRP A 93 -2.53 -30.27 -6.93
C TRP A 93 -1.68 -31.48 -7.29
N LYS A 94 -0.69 -31.84 -6.46
CA LYS A 94 0.16 -33.03 -6.68
C LYS A 94 -0.65 -34.32 -6.69
N VAL A 95 -1.55 -34.51 -5.74
CA VAL A 95 -2.44 -35.68 -5.67
C VAL A 95 -3.32 -35.74 -6.92
N MET A 96 -3.88 -34.61 -7.34
CA MET A 96 -4.72 -34.50 -8.52
C MET A 96 -3.95 -34.86 -9.80
N GLN A 97 -2.73 -34.38 -9.97
CA GLN A 97 -1.87 -34.70 -11.12
C GLN A 97 -1.45 -36.19 -11.12
N GLU A 98 -1.03 -36.71 -9.98
CA GLU A 98 -0.62 -38.13 -9.87
C GLU A 98 -1.80 -39.06 -10.12
N LYS A 99 -2.97 -38.76 -9.55
CA LYS A 99 -4.22 -39.50 -9.78
C LYS A 99 -4.57 -39.53 -11.27
N ASN A 100 -4.60 -38.37 -11.92
CA ASN A 100 -4.91 -38.27 -13.35
C ASN A 100 -3.88 -39.02 -14.22
N ALA A 101 -2.60 -38.95 -13.88
CA ALA A 101 -1.55 -39.66 -14.60
C ALA A 101 -1.70 -41.19 -14.48
N ILE A 102 -2.10 -41.70 -13.31
CA ILE A 102 -2.34 -43.15 -13.12
C ILE A 102 -3.54 -43.61 -13.95
N TYR A 103 -4.67 -42.85 -13.93
CA TYR A 103 -5.84 -43.22 -14.70
C TYR A 103 -5.68 -43.12 -16.24
N MET A 104 -4.68 -42.35 -16.70
CA MET A 104 -4.37 -42.23 -18.12
C MET A 104 -3.37 -43.28 -18.62
N LYS A 105 -2.86 -44.18 -17.79
CA LYS A 105 -1.96 -45.25 -18.21
C LYS A 105 -2.69 -46.26 -19.08
N GLU A 106 -2.09 -46.66 -20.21
CA GLU A 106 -2.58 -47.71 -21.07
C GLU A 106 -2.46 -49.08 -20.38
N ASP A 107 -1.35 -49.32 -19.63
CA ASP A 107 -1.08 -50.55 -18.88
C ASP A 107 -1.34 -50.31 -17.37
N PHE A 108 -2.62 -50.37 -16.99
CA PHE A 108 -3.04 -50.19 -15.59
C PHE A 108 -2.81 -51.49 -14.79
N SER A 109 -1.90 -51.47 -13.84
CA SER A 109 -1.51 -52.62 -13.01
C SER A 109 -2.31 -52.68 -11.70
N ASP A 110 -2.25 -53.83 -10.98
CA ASP A 110 -2.84 -53.97 -9.64
C ASP A 110 -2.18 -52.99 -8.65
N GLU A 111 -0.87 -52.70 -8.78
CA GLU A 111 -0.16 -51.70 -7.97
C GLU A 111 -0.71 -50.30 -8.25
N ASP A 112 -1.00 -49.95 -9.50
CA ASP A 112 -1.63 -48.68 -9.87
C ASP A 112 -3.04 -48.58 -9.24
N GLY A 113 -3.78 -49.68 -9.16
CA GLY A 113 -5.07 -49.73 -8.51
C GLY A 113 -5.00 -49.43 -7.00
N ILE A 114 -4.03 -49.97 -6.30
CA ILE A 114 -3.79 -49.72 -4.88
C ILE A 114 -3.41 -48.21 -4.70
N ARG A 115 -2.47 -47.75 -5.50
CA ARG A 115 -2.03 -46.34 -5.43
C ARG A 115 -3.13 -45.35 -5.77
N ALA A 116 -3.98 -45.66 -6.76
CA ALA A 116 -5.17 -44.85 -7.08
C ALA A 116 -6.14 -44.76 -5.91
N ALA A 117 -6.40 -45.86 -5.19
CA ALA A 117 -7.25 -45.85 -4.02
C ALA A 117 -6.70 -44.97 -2.87
N GLU A 118 -5.37 -45.04 -2.61
CA GLU A 118 -4.73 -44.18 -1.63
C GLU A 118 -4.85 -42.68 -2.01
N LEU A 119 -4.67 -42.37 -3.30
CA LEU A 119 -4.78 -40.98 -3.81
C LEU A 119 -6.24 -40.49 -3.75
N GLU A 120 -7.23 -41.34 -4.00
CA GLU A 120 -8.66 -40.99 -3.83
C GLU A 120 -8.98 -40.63 -2.38
N GLU A 121 -8.47 -41.41 -1.42
CA GLU A 121 -8.64 -41.12 0.01
C GLU A 121 -7.99 -39.78 0.38
N GLN A 122 -6.75 -39.53 -0.06
CA GLN A 122 -6.07 -38.26 0.15
C GLN A 122 -6.81 -37.09 -0.52
N PHE A 123 -7.28 -37.26 -1.75
CA PHE A 123 -8.02 -36.27 -2.51
C PHE A 123 -9.34 -35.92 -1.81
N ALA A 124 -10.09 -36.92 -1.36
CA ALA A 124 -11.32 -36.72 -0.57
C ALA A 124 -11.05 -36.03 0.76
N GLY A 125 -9.96 -36.39 1.46
CA GLY A 125 -9.56 -35.80 2.73
C GLY A 125 -9.17 -34.30 2.61
N MET A 126 -8.78 -33.83 1.40
CA MET A 126 -8.47 -32.44 1.10
C MET A 126 -9.62 -31.69 0.41
N ASP A 127 -10.85 -32.23 0.45
CA ASP A 127 -12.04 -31.68 -0.23
C ASP A 127 -11.85 -31.51 -1.76
N GLY A 128 -11.08 -32.41 -2.35
CA GLY A 128 -10.69 -32.34 -3.75
C GLY A 128 -11.86 -32.36 -4.75
N TRP A 129 -12.98 -32.99 -4.38
CA TRP A 129 -14.17 -33.04 -5.25
C TRP A 129 -14.83 -31.68 -5.48
N ASN A 130 -14.68 -30.74 -4.55
CA ASN A 130 -15.20 -29.38 -4.66
C ASN A 130 -14.14 -28.39 -5.17
N ALA A 131 -12.90 -28.81 -5.34
CA ALA A 131 -11.75 -27.93 -5.64
C ALA A 131 -11.96 -27.06 -6.89
N GLU A 132 -12.43 -27.62 -8.00
CA GLU A 132 -12.69 -26.87 -9.24
C GLU A 132 -13.84 -25.86 -9.06
N SER A 133 -14.90 -26.26 -8.37
CA SER A 133 -16.03 -25.38 -8.07
C SER A 133 -15.61 -24.22 -7.16
N ASP A 134 -14.82 -24.50 -6.13
CA ASP A 134 -14.32 -23.49 -5.21
C ASP A 134 -13.37 -22.51 -5.90
N ALA A 135 -12.49 -23.03 -6.77
CA ALA A 135 -11.60 -22.20 -7.60
C ALA A 135 -12.41 -21.30 -8.55
N ALA A 136 -13.44 -21.84 -9.19
CA ALA A 136 -14.33 -21.10 -10.07
C ALA A 136 -15.12 -20.01 -9.32
N ASN A 137 -15.59 -20.31 -8.10
CA ASN A 137 -16.27 -19.34 -7.24
C ASN A 137 -15.34 -18.18 -6.82
N LEU A 138 -14.09 -18.46 -6.48
CA LEU A 138 -13.09 -17.43 -6.17
C LEU A 138 -12.81 -16.55 -7.40
N LEU A 139 -12.60 -17.16 -8.56
CA LEU A 139 -12.37 -16.44 -9.82
C LEU A 139 -13.55 -15.52 -10.15
N SER A 140 -14.78 -16.03 -10.08
CA SER A 140 -16.00 -15.27 -10.34
C SER A 140 -16.17 -14.10 -9.35
N GLY A 141 -15.90 -14.34 -8.05
CA GLY A 141 -15.91 -13.31 -7.01
C GLY A 141 -14.89 -12.21 -7.25
N LEU A 142 -13.73 -12.55 -7.82
CA LEU A 142 -12.69 -11.60 -8.22
C LEU A 142 -12.91 -11.02 -9.65
N GLY A 143 -14.10 -11.22 -10.22
CA GLY A 143 -14.49 -10.61 -11.51
C GLY A 143 -13.84 -11.24 -12.74
N ILE A 144 -13.35 -12.48 -12.65
CA ILE A 144 -12.90 -13.27 -13.79
C ILE A 144 -14.10 -14.08 -14.31
N LYS A 145 -14.48 -13.83 -15.57
CA LYS A 145 -15.62 -14.49 -16.19
C LYS A 145 -15.36 -15.97 -16.44
N GLU A 146 -16.41 -16.80 -16.42
CA GLU A 146 -16.32 -18.25 -16.60
C GLU A 146 -15.70 -18.67 -17.93
N ASP A 147 -15.93 -17.90 -19.02
CA ASP A 147 -15.35 -18.15 -20.34
C ASP A 147 -13.82 -18.06 -20.36
N LEU A 148 -13.21 -17.38 -19.37
CA LEU A 148 -11.76 -17.24 -19.23
C LEU A 148 -11.13 -18.33 -18.36
N HIS A 149 -11.90 -19.12 -17.61
CA HIS A 149 -11.35 -20.09 -16.65
C HIS A 149 -10.44 -21.14 -17.30
N TYR A 150 -10.72 -21.53 -18.53
CA TYR A 150 -9.93 -22.49 -19.29
C TYR A 150 -8.96 -21.85 -20.30
N SER A 151 -8.90 -20.51 -20.35
CA SER A 151 -7.90 -19.78 -21.14
C SER A 151 -6.52 -19.87 -20.50
N LEU A 152 -5.45 -19.73 -21.28
CA LEU A 152 -4.09 -19.67 -20.74
C LEU A 152 -3.84 -18.33 -20.06
N MET A 153 -3.03 -18.35 -19.02
CA MET A 153 -2.65 -17.13 -18.30
C MET A 153 -1.99 -16.08 -19.21
N LYS A 154 -1.23 -16.48 -20.24
CA LYS A 154 -0.63 -15.54 -21.20
C LYS A 154 -1.66 -14.79 -22.05
N ASP A 155 -2.87 -15.32 -22.22
CA ASP A 155 -3.91 -14.76 -23.10
C ASP A 155 -4.80 -13.74 -22.37
N ILE A 156 -4.70 -13.62 -21.06
CA ILE A 156 -5.45 -12.66 -20.24
C ILE A 156 -4.61 -11.41 -19.94
N SER A 157 -5.29 -10.31 -19.63
CA SER A 157 -4.62 -9.03 -19.32
C SER A 157 -3.85 -9.07 -18.01
N GLY A 158 -2.83 -8.20 -17.85
CA GLY A 158 -2.04 -8.11 -16.62
C GLY A 158 -2.88 -7.90 -15.35
N LYS A 159 -3.93 -7.07 -15.43
CA LYS A 159 -4.88 -6.87 -14.31
C LYS A 159 -5.65 -8.15 -13.96
N GLN A 160 -6.04 -8.93 -14.97
CA GLN A 160 -6.70 -10.22 -14.72
C GLN A 160 -5.72 -11.23 -14.11
N LYS A 161 -4.44 -11.24 -14.53
CA LYS A 161 -3.42 -12.10 -13.94
C LYS A 161 -3.27 -11.84 -12.43
N VAL A 162 -3.26 -10.57 -12.00
CA VAL A 162 -3.20 -10.20 -10.56
C VAL A 162 -4.38 -10.81 -9.80
N ARG A 163 -5.60 -10.72 -10.34
CA ARG A 163 -6.81 -11.29 -9.72
C ARG A 163 -6.76 -12.82 -9.63
N VAL A 164 -6.23 -13.50 -10.66
CA VAL A 164 -6.03 -14.95 -10.64
C VAL A 164 -5.01 -15.37 -9.59
N LEU A 165 -3.89 -14.63 -9.46
CA LEU A 165 -2.90 -14.90 -8.40
C LEU A 165 -3.45 -14.64 -7.00
N LEU A 166 -4.34 -13.67 -6.85
CA LEU A 166 -5.07 -13.46 -5.61
C LEU A 166 -6.01 -14.64 -5.32
N ALA A 167 -6.77 -15.12 -6.31
CA ALA A 167 -7.57 -16.33 -6.17
C ALA A 167 -6.72 -17.54 -5.77
N GLN A 168 -5.55 -17.72 -6.40
CA GLN A 168 -4.57 -18.74 -6.05
C GLN A 168 -4.15 -18.67 -4.57
N ALA A 169 -3.86 -17.46 -4.08
CA ALA A 169 -3.44 -17.25 -2.69
C ALA A 169 -4.57 -17.58 -1.70
N LEU A 170 -5.82 -17.29 -2.04
CA LEU A 170 -7.00 -17.55 -1.22
C LEU A 170 -7.47 -19.00 -1.27
N PHE A 171 -7.07 -19.77 -2.29
CA PHE A 171 -7.60 -21.08 -2.58
C PHE A 171 -7.34 -22.11 -1.47
N GLY A 172 -8.39 -22.84 -1.13
CA GLY A 172 -8.39 -23.88 -0.11
C GLY A 172 -8.24 -23.32 1.32
N LYS A 173 -8.50 -22.04 1.56
CA LYS A 173 -8.52 -21.38 2.89
C LYS A 173 -7.27 -21.69 3.73
N PRO A 174 -6.06 -21.24 3.33
CA PRO A 174 -4.82 -21.54 4.06
C PRO A 174 -4.89 -21.09 5.52
N ASP A 175 -4.18 -21.81 6.44
CA ASP A 175 -4.13 -21.48 7.86
C ASP A 175 -3.45 -20.13 8.13
N ASN A 176 -2.49 -19.77 7.26
CA ASN A 176 -1.78 -18.51 7.32
C ASN A 176 -1.73 -17.89 5.91
N LEU A 177 -2.23 -16.67 5.77
CA LEU A 177 -2.33 -15.95 4.51
C LEU A 177 -1.54 -14.65 4.58
N LEU A 178 -0.59 -14.45 3.66
CA LEU A 178 0.21 -13.24 3.55
C LEU A 178 -0.14 -12.49 2.26
N LEU A 179 -0.62 -11.27 2.39
CA LEU A 179 -1.03 -10.42 1.27
C LEU A 179 -0.21 -9.12 1.26
N ASP A 180 0.53 -8.88 0.19
CA ASP A 180 1.25 -7.62 -0.03
C ASP A 180 0.54 -6.80 -1.10
N GLU A 181 -0.08 -5.68 -0.70
CA GLU A 181 -0.85 -4.76 -1.55
C GLU A 181 -1.95 -5.44 -2.39
N PRO A 182 -2.86 -6.24 -1.79
CA PRO A 182 -3.83 -7.05 -2.54
C PRO A 182 -4.90 -6.22 -3.27
N THR A 183 -5.07 -4.95 -2.93
CA THR A 183 -6.06 -4.03 -3.53
C THR A 183 -5.55 -3.35 -4.79
N ASN A 184 -4.24 -3.44 -5.09
CA ASN A 184 -3.68 -2.84 -6.29
C ASN A 184 -4.28 -3.47 -7.56
N ASP A 185 -4.57 -2.64 -8.54
CA ASP A 185 -5.16 -3.02 -9.83
C ASP A 185 -6.56 -3.69 -9.76
N LEU A 186 -7.22 -3.66 -8.59
CA LEU A 186 -8.60 -4.10 -8.43
C LEU A 186 -9.58 -2.93 -8.66
N ASP A 187 -10.75 -3.23 -9.20
CA ASP A 187 -11.87 -2.28 -9.21
C ASP A 187 -12.63 -2.31 -7.86
N LEU A 188 -13.48 -1.32 -7.65
CA LEU A 188 -14.22 -1.14 -6.41
C LEU A 188 -15.06 -2.37 -6.04
N GLU A 189 -15.74 -3.00 -7.02
CA GLU A 189 -16.59 -4.18 -6.79
C GLU A 189 -15.75 -5.34 -6.27
N THR A 190 -14.58 -5.57 -6.88
CA THR A 190 -13.63 -6.62 -6.47
C THR A 190 -13.00 -6.33 -5.09
N VAL A 191 -12.67 -5.06 -4.78
CA VAL A 191 -12.19 -4.66 -3.45
C VAL A 191 -13.24 -4.94 -2.39
N MET A 192 -14.50 -4.54 -2.60
CA MET A 192 -15.61 -4.81 -1.67
C MET A 192 -15.85 -6.31 -1.47
N TRP A 193 -15.73 -7.11 -2.52
CA TRP A 193 -15.81 -8.56 -2.39
C TRP A 193 -14.67 -9.11 -1.51
N LEU A 194 -13.43 -8.65 -1.76
CA LEU A 194 -12.27 -9.07 -0.98
C LEU A 194 -12.38 -8.65 0.50
N GLU A 195 -12.87 -7.44 0.77
CA GLU A 195 -13.14 -6.98 2.15
C GLU A 195 -14.11 -7.93 2.87
N ASN A 196 -15.23 -8.26 2.23
CA ASN A 196 -16.21 -9.19 2.80
C ASN A 196 -15.64 -10.59 2.98
N TYR A 197 -14.82 -11.08 2.05
CA TYR A 197 -14.18 -12.39 2.14
C TYR A 197 -13.20 -12.44 3.33
N LEU A 198 -12.32 -11.44 3.47
CA LEU A 198 -11.32 -11.38 4.54
C LEU A 198 -11.91 -11.07 5.91
N ALA A 199 -12.99 -10.28 6.00
CA ALA A 199 -13.69 -10.01 7.25
C ALA A 199 -14.30 -11.27 7.87
N ASN A 200 -14.65 -12.27 7.03
CA ASN A 200 -15.19 -13.55 7.46
C ASN A 200 -14.15 -14.68 7.47
N TYR A 201 -12.87 -14.34 7.37
CA TYR A 201 -11.80 -15.34 7.31
C TYR A 201 -11.45 -15.86 8.70
N GLU A 202 -11.57 -17.16 8.90
CA GLU A 202 -11.44 -17.79 10.24
C GLU A 202 -9.98 -18.06 10.64
N ASN A 203 -9.05 -18.00 9.70
CA ASN A 203 -7.63 -18.28 9.91
C ASN A 203 -6.81 -16.99 10.11
N THR A 204 -5.48 -17.09 10.08
CA THR A 204 -4.58 -15.94 10.27
C THR A 204 -4.33 -15.22 8.95
N VAL A 205 -4.58 -13.92 8.91
CA VAL A 205 -4.26 -13.07 7.75
C VAL A 205 -3.27 -11.98 8.16
N LEU A 206 -2.21 -11.80 7.39
CA LEU A 206 -1.36 -10.61 7.47
C LEU A 206 -1.46 -9.86 6.13
N VAL A 207 -1.82 -8.60 6.18
CA VAL A 207 -1.99 -7.78 4.99
C VAL A 207 -1.17 -6.50 5.09
N VAL A 208 -0.40 -6.19 4.04
CA VAL A 208 0.17 -4.86 3.82
C VAL A 208 -0.74 -4.14 2.84
N SER A 209 -1.21 -2.95 3.16
CA SER A 209 -1.92 -2.09 2.22
C SER A 209 -1.69 -0.62 2.54
N HIS A 210 -1.77 0.22 1.51
CA HIS A 210 -1.81 1.67 1.64
C HIS A 210 -3.25 2.22 1.69
N ASP A 211 -4.24 1.37 1.40
CA ASP A 211 -5.66 1.72 1.51
C ASP A 211 -6.12 1.63 2.96
N ARG A 212 -6.39 2.82 3.54
CA ARG A 212 -6.84 2.94 4.93
C ARG A 212 -8.23 2.38 5.14
N HIS A 213 -9.13 2.57 4.17
CA HIS A 213 -10.50 2.07 4.26
C HIS A 213 -10.49 0.55 4.29
N PHE A 214 -9.74 -0.06 3.39
CA PHE A 214 -9.55 -1.51 3.37
C PHE A 214 -8.99 -2.05 4.69
N LEU A 215 -7.93 -1.42 5.24
CA LEU A 215 -7.37 -1.83 6.54
C LEU A 215 -8.37 -1.67 7.68
N ASP A 216 -9.20 -0.63 7.67
CA ASP A 216 -10.24 -0.42 8.68
C ASP A 216 -11.38 -1.44 8.57
N SER A 217 -11.70 -1.88 7.35
CA SER A 217 -12.77 -2.85 7.09
C SER A 217 -12.39 -4.28 7.48
N VAL A 218 -11.11 -4.69 7.27
CA VAL A 218 -10.71 -6.09 7.41
C VAL A 218 -9.86 -6.38 8.65
N CYS A 219 -9.09 -5.40 9.16
CA CYS A 219 -8.09 -5.68 10.19
C CYS A 219 -8.66 -5.60 11.60
N THR A 220 -8.35 -6.62 12.41
CA THR A 220 -8.61 -6.66 13.85
C THR A 220 -7.45 -6.11 14.67
N HIS A 221 -6.25 -6.15 14.10
CA HIS A 221 -5.00 -5.72 14.72
C HIS A 221 -4.13 -4.93 13.75
N SER A 222 -3.32 -4.02 14.30
CA SER A 222 -2.33 -3.25 13.52
C SER A 222 -0.91 -3.62 13.95
N VAL A 223 -0.06 -3.94 12.99
CA VAL A 223 1.37 -4.26 13.17
C VAL A 223 2.18 -3.06 12.68
N ASP A 224 2.70 -2.28 13.60
CA ASP A 224 3.41 -1.04 13.31
C ASP A 224 4.91 -1.25 13.20
N ILE A 225 5.48 -0.93 12.03
CA ILE A 225 6.93 -0.94 11.78
C ILE A 225 7.43 0.50 11.79
N ASP A 226 8.01 0.91 12.92
CA ASP A 226 8.63 2.24 13.09
C ASP A 226 9.79 2.18 14.09
N PHE A 227 10.70 3.15 14.03
CA PHE A 227 11.88 3.26 14.92
C PHE A 227 12.77 2.00 14.96
N GLY A 228 12.79 1.20 13.89
CA GLY A 228 13.54 -0.06 13.86
C GLY A 228 12.97 -1.16 14.76
N LYS A 229 11.69 -1.06 15.09
CA LYS A 229 10.93 -2.04 15.89
C LYS A 229 9.64 -2.42 15.17
N ILE A 230 9.07 -3.54 15.57
CA ILE A 230 7.74 -3.94 15.15
C ILE A 230 6.88 -4.12 16.41
N GLN A 231 5.74 -3.45 16.46
CA GLN A 231 4.82 -3.49 17.59
C GLN A 231 3.42 -3.88 17.14
N LEU A 232 2.76 -4.72 17.94
CA LEU A 232 1.40 -5.17 17.70
C LEU A 232 0.42 -4.37 18.57
N PHE A 233 -0.62 -3.85 17.94
CA PHE A 233 -1.72 -3.12 18.57
C PHE A 233 -3.04 -3.84 18.29
N ALA A 234 -3.89 -3.99 19.30
CA ALA A 234 -5.26 -4.42 19.09
C ALA A 234 -6.08 -3.25 18.54
N GLY A 235 -6.86 -3.52 17.50
CA GLY A 235 -7.68 -2.54 16.80
C GLY A 235 -7.21 -2.30 15.35
N ASN A 236 -8.11 -1.73 14.55
CA ASN A 236 -7.89 -1.41 13.15
C ASN A 236 -6.95 -0.20 12.96
N TYR A 237 -6.76 0.23 11.71
CA TYR A 237 -5.87 1.34 11.36
C TYR A 237 -6.28 2.67 12.02
N SER A 238 -7.55 3.04 11.99
CA SER A 238 -8.05 4.30 12.58
C SER A 238 -7.85 4.33 14.10
N PHE A 239 -8.17 3.25 14.79
CA PHE A 239 -7.92 3.13 16.23
C PHE A 239 -6.45 3.24 16.59
N TRP A 240 -5.58 2.54 15.85
CA TRP A 240 -4.13 2.66 16.02
C TRP A 240 -3.66 4.10 15.78
N TYR A 241 -4.13 4.75 14.71
CA TYR A 241 -3.73 6.12 14.36
C TYR A 241 -4.08 7.11 15.46
N GLU A 242 -5.32 7.09 15.94
CA GLU A 242 -5.79 7.96 17.03
C GLU A 242 -5.00 7.71 18.32
N SER A 243 -4.81 6.45 18.69
CA SER A 243 -4.05 6.04 19.88
C SER A 243 -2.58 6.50 19.81
N SER A 244 -1.94 6.33 18.66
CA SER A 244 -0.55 6.74 18.42
C SER A 244 -0.39 8.26 18.48
N GLN A 245 -1.33 9.02 17.91
CA GLN A 245 -1.36 10.48 17.99
C GLN A 245 -1.56 10.98 19.43
N LEU A 246 -2.45 10.34 20.18
CA LEU A 246 -2.67 10.66 21.59
C LEU A 246 -1.40 10.40 22.43
N ALA A 247 -0.78 9.23 22.24
CA ALA A 247 0.46 8.88 22.93
C ALA A 247 1.59 9.87 22.63
N LEU A 248 1.74 10.27 21.37
CA LEU A 248 2.72 11.27 20.94
C LEU A 248 2.48 12.63 21.63
N ARG A 249 1.23 13.11 21.62
CA ARG A 249 0.86 14.38 22.29
C ARG A 249 1.15 14.33 23.79
N GLN A 250 0.84 13.21 24.45
CA GLN A 250 1.12 13.02 25.87
C GLN A 250 2.63 13.01 26.16
N ALA A 251 3.43 12.32 25.34
CA ALA A 251 4.88 12.29 25.47
C ALA A 251 5.49 13.69 25.26
N GLN A 252 5.03 14.44 24.26
CA GLN A 252 5.46 15.82 24.02
C GLN A 252 5.10 16.74 25.19
N ALA A 253 3.88 16.64 25.73
CA ALA A 253 3.44 17.44 26.88
C ALA A 253 4.25 17.09 28.15
N LYS A 254 4.56 15.80 28.37
CA LYS A 254 5.41 15.33 29.46
C LYS A 254 6.84 15.87 29.34
N ASN A 255 7.41 15.80 28.12
CA ASN A 255 8.75 16.33 27.87
C ASN A 255 8.82 17.83 28.03
N LYS A 256 7.84 18.59 27.54
CA LYS A 256 7.77 20.04 27.74
C LYS A 256 7.78 20.40 29.23
N LYS A 257 6.96 19.74 30.05
CA LYS A 257 6.93 19.93 31.49
C LYS A 257 8.27 19.55 32.15
N ALA A 258 8.92 18.47 31.68
CA ALA A 258 10.23 18.05 32.18
C ALA A 258 11.32 19.06 31.80
N GLU A 259 11.32 19.63 30.61
CA GLU A 259 12.24 20.67 30.17
C GLU A 259 12.05 21.98 30.95
N GLU A 260 10.82 22.42 31.15
CA GLU A 260 10.49 23.58 31.98
C GLU A 260 11.02 23.39 33.43
N LYS A 261 10.78 22.19 33.99
CA LYS A 261 11.27 21.83 35.30
C LYS A 261 12.81 21.77 35.39
N LYS A 262 13.43 21.23 34.36
CA LYS A 262 14.90 21.19 34.21
C LYS A 262 15.47 22.58 34.17
N LYS A 263 14.90 23.50 33.42
CA LYS A 263 15.31 24.91 33.36
C LYS A 263 15.18 25.62 34.70
N GLU A 264 14.04 25.45 35.38
CA GLU A 264 13.79 25.98 36.70
C GLU A 264 14.85 25.52 37.75
N LEU A 265 15.16 24.21 37.74
CA LEU A 265 16.15 23.62 38.62
C LEU A 265 17.56 24.14 38.30
N GLN A 266 17.91 24.23 37.01
CA GLN A 266 19.20 24.77 36.56
C GLN A 266 19.39 26.23 36.95
N GLU A 267 18.37 27.07 36.72
CA GLU A 267 18.41 28.50 37.11
C GLU A 267 18.57 28.67 38.64
N PHE A 268 17.83 27.84 39.42
CA PHE A 268 17.98 27.88 40.87
C PHE A 268 19.39 27.45 41.31
N ILE A 269 19.91 26.34 40.75
CA ILE A 269 21.26 25.84 41.07
C ILE A 269 22.32 26.89 40.72
N SER A 270 22.22 27.53 39.53
CA SER A 270 23.19 28.55 39.11
C SER A 270 23.16 29.77 40.05
N ARG A 271 21.95 30.25 40.42
CA ARG A 271 21.74 31.44 41.25
C ARG A 271 22.24 31.26 42.71
N PHE A 272 22.15 30.03 43.22
CA PHE A 272 22.46 29.75 44.65
C PHE A 272 23.64 28.79 44.87
N SER A 273 24.43 28.50 43.85
CA SER A 273 25.55 27.56 43.91
C SER A 273 26.64 27.95 44.93
N ALA A 274 26.88 29.25 45.12
CA ALA A 274 27.87 29.79 46.03
C ALA A 274 27.31 30.13 47.42
N ASN A 275 26.02 29.93 47.68
CA ASN A 275 25.37 30.34 48.93
C ASN A 275 25.37 29.20 49.95
N VAL A 276 26.19 29.32 51.00
CA VAL A 276 26.36 28.30 52.06
C VAL A 276 25.05 28.01 52.80
N ALA A 277 24.22 29.02 53.09
CA ALA A 277 22.93 28.83 53.78
C ALA A 277 21.91 27.99 52.93
N LYS A 278 22.04 27.95 51.60
CA LYS A 278 21.18 27.20 50.71
C LYS A 278 21.81 25.90 50.16
N SER A 279 23.00 25.51 50.63
CA SER A 279 23.75 24.35 50.16
C SER A 279 22.94 23.05 50.17
N LYS A 280 22.19 22.76 51.26
CA LYS A 280 21.30 21.58 51.32
C LYS A 280 20.21 21.58 50.27
N GLN A 281 19.59 22.75 50.00
CA GLN A 281 18.55 22.89 48.99
C GLN A 281 19.12 22.74 47.58
N THR A 282 20.30 23.28 47.31
CA THR A 282 21.00 23.15 46.03
C THR A 282 21.38 21.70 45.75
N THR A 283 21.88 20.97 46.76
CA THR A 283 22.20 19.54 46.65
C THR A 283 20.95 18.69 46.40
N SER A 284 19.85 18.96 47.11
CA SER A 284 18.58 18.29 46.86
C SER A 284 18.06 18.50 45.40
N ARG A 285 18.17 19.74 44.91
CA ARG A 285 17.73 20.06 43.51
C ARG A 285 18.67 19.51 42.45
N LYS A 286 19.98 19.38 42.72
CA LYS A 286 20.90 18.64 41.85
C LYS A 286 20.48 17.16 41.70
N LYS A 287 20.15 16.49 42.80
CA LYS A 287 19.63 15.11 42.79
C LYS A 287 18.28 15.00 42.06
N MET A 288 17.42 16.02 42.17
CA MET A 288 16.18 16.06 41.37
C MET A 288 16.47 16.23 39.89
N LEU A 289 17.44 17.05 39.49
CA LEU A 289 17.86 17.26 38.12
C LEU A 289 18.44 15.97 37.49
N GLU A 290 19.24 15.22 38.25
CA GLU A 290 19.80 13.94 37.85
C GLU A 290 18.73 12.86 37.64
N LYS A 291 17.63 12.93 38.39
CA LYS A 291 16.49 12.00 38.29
C LYS A 291 15.48 12.41 37.21
N LEU A 292 15.60 13.59 36.63
CA LEU A 292 14.68 14.10 35.61
C LEU A 292 15.06 13.50 34.27
N ASN A 293 14.40 12.42 33.91
CA ASN A 293 14.50 11.83 32.55
C ASN A 293 13.62 12.64 31.60
N VAL A 294 14.23 13.28 30.63
CA VAL A 294 13.56 13.73 29.39
C VAL A 294 13.62 12.55 28.46
N GLU A 295 12.48 11.94 28.18
CA GLU A 295 12.40 10.84 27.22
C GLU A 295 12.78 11.37 25.83
N GLU A 296 13.75 10.73 25.19
CA GLU A 296 14.10 11.06 23.82
C GLU A 296 12.96 10.62 22.90
N ILE A 297 12.13 11.58 22.44
CA ILE A 297 11.11 11.30 21.42
C ILE A 297 11.85 11.19 20.09
N LEU A 298 12.11 9.96 19.67
CA LEU A 298 12.68 9.71 18.35
C LEU A 298 11.70 10.25 17.29
N PRO A 299 12.18 11.01 16.29
CA PRO A 299 11.33 11.46 15.20
C PRO A 299 10.87 10.24 14.40
N SER A 300 9.56 10.12 14.21
CA SER A 300 9.00 9.03 13.38
C SER A 300 9.62 9.02 11.99
N THR A 301 9.86 7.83 11.47
CA THR A 301 10.32 7.63 10.09
C THR A 301 9.23 8.00 9.08
N ARG A 302 7.98 8.16 9.53
CA ARG A 302 6.84 8.58 8.71
C ARG A 302 6.91 10.08 8.43
N LYS A 303 7.50 10.39 7.28
CA LYS A 303 7.52 11.75 6.75
C LYS A 303 6.47 11.85 5.64
N TYR A 304 5.66 12.90 5.71
CA TYR A 304 4.67 13.21 4.68
C TYR A 304 5.12 14.40 3.87
N PRO A 305 4.94 14.41 2.54
CA PRO A 305 5.21 15.59 1.74
C PRO A 305 4.28 16.74 2.14
N GLY A 306 4.80 17.95 2.13
CA GLY A 306 4.04 19.18 2.44
C GLY A 306 3.22 19.62 1.24
N ILE A 307 2.11 18.93 0.95
CA ILE A 307 1.23 19.23 -0.18
C ILE A 307 0.24 20.31 0.24
N ILE A 308 0.40 21.52 -0.32
CA ILE A 308 -0.46 22.68 -0.07
C ILE A 308 -0.71 23.38 -1.39
N PHE A 309 -1.93 23.34 -1.88
CA PHE A 309 -2.36 24.07 -3.05
C PHE A 309 -2.86 25.45 -2.65
N THR A 310 -2.25 26.49 -3.19
CA THR A 310 -2.64 27.88 -2.96
C THR A 310 -3.02 28.49 -4.29
N PRO A 311 -4.31 28.72 -4.56
CA PRO A 311 -4.74 29.29 -5.83
C PRO A 311 -4.28 30.76 -5.95
N GLU A 312 -3.91 31.20 -7.15
CA GLU A 312 -3.54 32.58 -7.42
C GLU A 312 -4.75 33.51 -7.30
N ARG A 313 -5.93 33.01 -7.65
CA ARG A 313 -7.20 33.75 -7.56
C ARG A 313 -8.36 32.87 -7.10
N GLU A 314 -9.37 33.46 -6.51
CA GLU A 314 -10.59 32.74 -6.15
C GLU A 314 -11.37 32.31 -7.39
N VAL A 315 -12.09 31.20 -7.24
CA VAL A 315 -13.02 30.69 -8.26
C VAL A 315 -14.33 31.48 -8.24
N GLY A 316 -14.96 31.64 -9.41
CA GLY A 316 -16.35 32.10 -9.53
C GLY A 316 -17.34 30.99 -9.17
N ASP A 317 -18.64 31.30 -9.27
CA ASP A 317 -19.70 30.37 -8.90
C ASP A 317 -19.80 29.16 -9.86
N ARG A 318 -19.60 29.38 -11.16
CA ARG A 318 -19.60 28.34 -12.18
C ARG A 318 -18.18 27.93 -12.51
N ILE A 319 -17.87 26.67 -12.25
CA ILE A 319 -16.54 26.11 -12.49
C ILE A 319 -16.46 25.45 -13.87
N LEU A 320 -17.37 24.53 -14.15
CA LEU A 320 -17.40 23.72 -15.38
C LEU A 320 -18.82 23.37 -15.77
N ASP A 321 -19.13 23.48 -17.05
CA ASP A 321 -20.38 23.01 -17.65
C ASP A 321 -20.03 22.01 -18.78
N VAL A 322 -20.50 20.77 -18.67
CA VAL A 322 -20.29 19.69 -19.63
C VAL A 322 -21.63 19.30 -20.22
N ARG A 323 -21.73 19.20 -21.56
CA ARG A 323 -22.97 18.88 -22.27
C ARG A 323 -22.75 17.82 -23.35
N ASN A 324 -23.53 16.75 -23.25
CA ASN A 324 -23.64 15.66 -24.21
C ASN A 324 -22.26 15.14 -24.68
N LEU A 325 -21.30 15.06 -23.75
CA LEU A 325 -19.93 14.68 -24.05
C LEU A 325 -19.85 13.16 -24.33
N SER A 326 -19.26 12.80 -25.46
CA SER A 326 -19.08 11.37 -25.83
C SER A 326 -17.67 11.13 -26.35
N LYS A 327 -17.15 9.93 -26.11
CA LYS A 327 -15.84 9.49 -26.58
C LYS A 327 -15.81 8.00 -26.88
N SER A 328 -15.17 7.66 -27.99
CA SER A 328 -14.88 6.28 -28.40
C SER A 328 -13.40 6.16 -28.75
N ILE A 329 -12.80 5.02 -28.49
CA ILE A 329 -11.44 4.67 -28.89
C ILE A 329 -11.48 3.30 -29.59
N GLU A 330 -10.87 3.22 -30.77
CA GLU A 330 -10.78 1.98 -31.57
C GLU A 330 -12.15 1.32 -31.83
N GLY A 331 -13.20 2.14 -32.01
CA GLY A 331 -14.56 1.65 -32.24
C GLY A 331 -15.32 1.21 -30.99
N GLN A 332 -14.69 1.23 -29.82
CA GLN A 332 -15.33 0.97 -28.54
C GLN A 332 -15.76 2.29 -27.89
N THR A 333 -17.05 2.44 -27.58
CA THR A 333 -17.56 3.60 -26.86
C THR A 333 -17.15 3.52 -25.40
N LEU A 334 -16.40 4.53 -24.91
CA LEU A 334 -15.98 4.65 -23.51
C LEU A 334 -17.07 5.28 -22.65
N PHE A 335 -17.67 6.37 -23.14
CA PHE A 335 -18.83 7.01 -22.52
C PHE A 335 -19.64 7.76 -23.58
N ARG A 336 -20.92 7.97 -23.30
CA ARG A 336 -21.85 8.64 -24.21
C ARG A 336 -22.76 9.60 -23.42
N ASP A 337 -23.04 10.76 -24.03
CA ASP A 337 -24.01 11.77 -23.57
C ASP A 337 -23.81 12.16 -22.11
N VAL A 338 -22.54 12.29 -21.67
CA VAL A 338 -22.23 12.70 -20.30
C VAL A 338 -22.53 14.19 -20.15
N GLU A 339 -23.33 14.52 -19.12
CA GLU A 339 -23.73 15.87 -18.79
C GLU A 339 -23.63 16.10 -17.29
N PHE A 340 -22.93 17.16 -16.87
CA PHE A 340 -22.85 17.59 -15.48
C PHE A 340 -22.30 19.01 -15.37
N THR A 341 -22.56 19.64 -14.23
CA THR A 341 -22.02 20.95 -13.85
C THR A 341 -21.21 20.83 -12.58
N VAL A 342 -20.18 21.67 -12.44
CA VAL A 342 -19.33 21.75 -11.25
C VAL A 342 -19.46 23.14 -10.66
N GLU A 343 -19.77 23.23 -9.38
CA GLU A 343 -19.94 24.46 -8.63
C GLU A 343 -18.76 24.69 -7.65
N LYS A 344 -18.70 25.87 -7.07
CA LYS A 344 -17.64 26.24 -6.13
C LYS A 344 -17.64 25.34 -4.89
N GLY A 345 -16.52 24.69 -4.65
CA GLY A 345 -16.28 23.83 -3.48
C GLY A 345 -16.58 22.36 -3.71
N ASP A 346 -17.09 21.98 -4.90
CA ASP A 346 -17.37 20.59 -5.22
C ASP A 346 -16.09 19.74 -5.23
N LYS A 347 -16.24 18.51 -4.75
CA LYS A 347 -15.26 17.43 -4.86
C LYS A 347 -15.94 16.24 -5.51
N ILE A 348 -15.59 15.99 -6.75
CA ILE A 348 -16.27 14.99 -7.58
C ILE A 348 -15.34 13.81 -7.79
N ALA A 349 -15.80 12.61 -7.47
CA ALA A 349 -15.14 11.37 -7.83
C ALA A 349 -15.87 10.73 -9.01
N PHE A 350 -15.16 10.48 -10.09
CA PHE A 350 -15.67 9.73 -11.23
C PHE A 350 -15.38 8.26 -11.07
N LEU A 351 -16.37 7.41 -11.28
CA LEU A 351 -16.23 5.95 -11.16
C LEU A 351 -16.60 5.29 -12.50
N SER A 352 -15.77 4.36 -12.95
CA SER A 352 -16.03 3.55 -14.15
C SER A 352 -15.45 2.15 -13.99
N ARG A 353 -16.08 1.17 -14.65
CA ARG A 353 -15.51 -0.18 -14.80
C ARG A 353 -14.34 -0.20 -15.79
N ASP A 354 -14.32 0.71 -16.75
CA ASP A 354 -13.20 0.89 -17.69
C ASP A 354 -12.39 2.12 -17.32
N PRO A 355 -11.18 1.96 -16.78
CA PRO A 355 -10.31 3.09 -16.39
C PRO A 355 -10.00 4.05 -17.55
N ARG A 356 -9.99 3.55 -18.79
CA ARG A 356 -9.75 4.39 -20.00
C ARG A 356 -10.80 5.48 -20.15
N ALA A 357 -12.04 5.22 -19.71
CA ALA A 357 -13.10 6.21 -19.74
C ALA A 357 -12.80 7.42 -18.85
N MET A 358 -12.21 7.18 -17.66
CA MET A 358 -11.84 8.25 -16.72
C MET A 358 -10.68 9.07 -17.27
N THR A 359 -9.61 8.41 -17.72
CA THR A 359 -8.47 9.07 -18.35
C THR A 359 -8.91 9.91 -19.54
N ALA A 360 -9.71 9.36 -20.46
CA ALA A 360 -10.20 10.09 -21.61
C ALA A 360 -11.06 11.31 -21.23
N LEU A 361 -11.91 11.19 -20.21
CA LEU A 361 -12.70 12.32 -19.72
C LEU A 361 -11.79 13.43 -19.16
N LEU A 362 -10.83 13.09 -18.31
CA LEU A 362 -9.92 14.06 -17.70
C LEU A 362 -8.97 14.68 -18.71
N GLU A 363 -8.48 13.93 -19.71
CA GLU A 363 -7.66 14.43 -20.82
C GLU A 363 -8.46 15.44 -21.68
N ILE A 364 -9.73 15.17 -21.95
CA ILE A 364 -10.61 16.12 -22.65
C ILE A 364 -10.79 17.39 -21.82
N LEU A 365 -11.08 17.27 -20.53
CA LEU A 365 -11.27 18.43 -19.64
C LEU A 365 -9.97 19.22 -19.44
N ALA A 366 -8.82 18.57 -19.46
CA ALA A 366 -7.51 19.22 -19.45
C ALA A 366 -7.18 19.92 -20.78
N GLY A 367 -7.92 19.62 -21.86
CA GLY A 367 -7.71 20.20 -23.20
C GLY A 367 -6.65 19.48 -24.02
N ASN A 368 -6.16 18.32 -23.57
CA ASN A 368 -5.16 17.50 -24.27
C ASN A 368 -5.78 16.65 -25.37
N GLU A 369 -7.07 16.32 -25.26
CA GLU A 369 -7.80 15.51 -26.21
C GLU A 369 -9.15 16.16 -26.60
N LYS A 370 -9.66 15.83 -27.80
CA LYS A 370 -10.96 16.32 -28.26
C LYS A 370 -12.04 15.26 -28.03
N PRO A 371 -13.27 15.66 -27.61
CA PRO A 371 -14.40 14.77 -27.60
C PRO A 371 -14.86 14.41 -29.03
N ASP A 372 -15.56 13.29 -29.20
CA ASP A 372 -16.19 12.93 -30.47
C ASP A 372 -17.44 13.78 -30.73
N THR A 373 -18.25 13.98 -29.66
CA THR A 373 -19.43 14.84 -29.66
C THR A 373 -19.56 15.57 -28.33
N GLY A 374 -20.37 16.63 -28.33
CA GLY A 374 -20.63 17.45 -27.14
C GLY A 374 -19.62 18.57 -26.97
N SER A 375 -19.72 19.26 -25.86
CA SER A 375 -18.85 20.39 -25.53
C SER A 375 -18.72 20.56 -24.02
N PHE A 376 -17.68 21.25 -23.62
CA PHE A 376 -17.52 21.71 -22.23
C PHE A 376 -17.01 23.14 -22.19
N THR A 377 -17.32 23.82 -21.11
CA THR A 377 -16.92 25.23 -20.93
C THR A 377 -16.44 25.45 -19.50
N TRP A 378 -15.19 25.88 -19.37
CA TRP A 378 -14.64 26.35 -18.10
C TRP A 378 -15.11 27.78 -17.79
N GLY A 379 -15.33 28.07 -16.51
CA GLY A 379 -15.56 29.44 -16.05
C GLY A 379 -14.37 30.36 -16.37
N VAL A 380 -14.65 31.65 -16.60
CA VAL A 380 -13.65 32.65 -17.03
C VAL A 380 -12.50 32.81 -16.01
N THR A 381 -12.73 32.53 -14.74
CA THR A 381 -11.73 32.65 -13.67
C THR A 381 -10.95 31.37 -13.41
N ILE A 382 -11.25 30.31 -14.15
CA ILE A 382 -10.68 28.98 -13.87
C ILE A 382 -9.30 28.82 -14.49
N THR A 383 -8.39 28.32 -13.66
CA THR A 383 -7.11 27.75 -14.04
C THR A 383 -7.06 26.32 -13.52
N ASN A 384 -6.86 25.37 -14.42
CA ASN A 384 -6.77 23.96 -14.03
C ASN A 384 -5.33 23.46 -13.99
N ALA A 385 -5.06 22.48 -13.13
CA ALA A 385 -3.84 21.68 -13.13
C ALA A 385 -4.22 20.20 -13.22
N TYR A 386 -3.57 19.49 -14.13
CA TYR A 386 -3.84 18.10 -14.43
C TYR A 386 -2.69 17.19 -14.00
N LEU A 387 -3.02 16.12 -13.28
CA LEU A 387 -2.14 15.03 -12.93
C LEU A 387 -2.51 13.82 -13.80
N PRO A 388 -1.75 13.47 -14.83
CA PRO A 388 -2.03 12.32 -15.67
C PRO A 388 -1.68 10.99 -14.97
N LEU A 389 -2.41 9.93 -15.32
CA LEU A 389 -2.12 8.56 -14.87
C LEU A 389 -0.72 8.11 -15.31
N ASP A 390 -0.39 8.28 -16.59
CA ASP A 390 0.96 8.08 -17.11
C ASP A 390 1.71 9.41 -17.19
N ASN A 391 2.69 9.55 -16.33
CA ASN A 391 3.54 10.76 -16.28
C ASN A 391 4.94 10.53 -16.89
N SER A 392 5.20 9.40 -17.52
CA SER A 392 6.52 9.02 -18.03
C SER A 392 7.10 10.00 -19.03
N ALA A 393 6.25 10.62 -19.85
CA ALA A 393 6.67 11.61 -20.87
C ALA A 393 7.35 12.86 -20.27
N TYR A 394 7.00 13.24 -19.04
CA TYR A 394 7.58 14.39 -18.35
C TYR A 394 9.03 14.17 -17.89
N PHE A 395 9.49 12.93 -17.82
CA PHE A 395 10.78 12.54 -17.23
C PHE A 395 11.78 11.96 -18.25
N GLN A 396 11.61 12.25 -19.54
CA GLN A 396 12.48 11.76 -20.61
C GLN A 396 13.77 12.59 -20.77
N THR A 397 13.83 13.77 -20.15
CA THR A 397 14.96 14.68 -20.26
C THR A 397 16.13 14.29 -19.36
N ASP A 398 17.36 14.75 -19.70
CA ASP A 398 18.56 14.48 -18.88
C ASP A 398 18.83 15.63 -17.87
N MET A 399 17.80 16.30 -17.42
CA MET A 399 17.88 17.39 -16.44
C MET A 399 18.00 16.87 -15.03
N THR A 400 18.59 17.66 -14.15
CA THR A 400 18.49 17.47 -12.71
C THR A 400 17.08 17.81 -12.23
N LEU A 401 16.68 17.32 -11.07
CA LEU A 401 15.37 17.58 -10.50
C LEU A 401 15.11 19.07 -10.24
N VAL A 402 16.15 19.83 -9.84
CA VAL A 402 16.05 21.29 -9.64
C VAL A 402 15.80 21.98 -10.97
N GLU A 403 16.57 21.66 -12.02
CA GLU A 403 16.40 22.23 -13.36
C GLU A 403 15.02 21.89 -13.93
N TRP A 404 14.57 20.67 -13.76
CA TRP A 404 13.26 20.21 -14.22
C TRP A 404 12.12 20.99 -13.55
N LEU A 405 12.17 21.13 -12.22
CA LEU A 405 11.13 21.87 -11.48
C LEU A 405 11.16 23.37 -11.83
N GLY A 406 12.35 23.93 -12.06
CA GLY A 406 12.53 25.33 -12.43
C GLY A 406 11.81 25.74 -13.71
N GLN A 407 11.54 24.80 -14.64
CA GLN A 407 10.77 25.08 -15.87
C GLN A 407 9.31 25.49 -15.59
N TYR A 408 8.77 25.09 -14.43
CA TYR A 408 7.38 25.30 -14.05
C TYR A 408 7.21 26.37 -12.96
N SER A 409 8.30 27.02 -12.55
CA SER A 409 8.30 28.00 -11.46
C SER A 409 8.53 29.42 -11.99
N ALA A 410 7.76 30.38 -11.50
CA ALA A 410 8.02 31.80 -11.73
C ALA A 410 9.29 32.27 -11.01
N ASP A 411 9.58 31.73 -9.82
CA ASP A 411 10.84 31.93 -9.08
C ASP A 411 11.79 30.77 -9.40
N THR A 412 12.81 31.04 -10.18
CA THR A 412 13.85 30.10 -10.61
C THR A 412 15.06 30.08 -9.68
N SER A 413 15.01 30.80 -8.53
CA SER A 413 16.12 30.80 -7.60
C SER A 413 16.33 29.39 -7.00
N GLU A 414 17.58 28.97 -6.97
CA GLU A 414 17.93 27.62 -6.46
C GLU A 414 17.46 27.44 -5.01
N THR A 415 17.53 28.50 -4.20
CA THR A 415 17.09 28.47 -2.80
C THR A 415 15.60 28.18 -2.68
N PHE A 416 14.75 28.80 -3.52
CA PHE A 416 13.31 28.55 -3.54
C PHE A 416 13.02 27.13 -4.00
N LEU A 417 13.60 26.68 -5.12
CA LEU A 417 13.38 25.35 -5.67
C LEU A 417 13.83 24.24 -4.72
N ARG A 418 14.98 24.39 -4.05
CA ARG A 418 15.47 23.47 -3.02
C ARG A 418 14.54 23.41 -1.81
N GLY A 419 14.04 24.55 -1.34
CA GLY A 419 13.07 24.61 -0.25
C GLY A 419 11.76 23.92 -0.63
N PHE A 420 11.32 24.09 -1.87
CA PHE A 420 10.11 23.48 -2.40
C PHE A 420 10.26 21.95 -2.54
N LEU A 421 11.38 21.48 -3.10
CA LEU A 421 11.72 20.06 -3.17
C LEU A 421 11.87 19.43 -1.79
N GLY A 422 12.40 20.20 -0.81
CA GLY A 422 12.46 19.78 0.59
C GLY A 422 11.09 19.47 1.19
N LYS A 423 10.05 20.27 0.85
CA LYS A 423 8.66 19.98 1.24
C LYS A 423 8.16 18.67 0.62
N MET A 424 8.66 18.29 -0.55
CA MET A 424 8.36 17.03 -1.24
C MET A 424 9.25 15.86 -0.80
N LEU A 425 9.98 16.02 0.31
CA LEU A 425 10.87 15.00 0.90
C LEU A 425 12.09 14.66 0.03
N PHE A 426 12.53 15.56 -0.84
CA PHE A 426 13.83 15.46 -1.48
C PHE A 426 14.87 16.22 -0.65
N SER A 427 15.97 15.59 -0.29
CA SER A 427 16.96 16.17 0.60
C SER A 427 18.40 15.87 0.16
N GLY A 428 19.34 16.76 0.50
CA GLY A 428 20.76 16.59 0.21
C GLY A 428 21.03 16.42 -1.28
N GLU A 429 21.66 15.32 -1.66
CA GLU A 429 22.04 14.98 -3.03
C GLU A 429 20.86 14.60 -3.93
N ASP A 430 19.70 14.25 -3.36
CA ASP A 430 18.52 13.81 -4.14
C ASP A 430 18.06 14.86 -5.13
N ILE A 431 18.19 16.13 -4.80
CA ILE A 431 17.75 17.25 -5.65
C ILE A 431 18.54 17.39 -6.95
N TYR A 432 19.74 16.80 -7.01
CA TYR A 432 20.61 16.80 -8.19
C TYR A 432 20.52 15.49 -8.99
N LYS A 433 19.68 14.54 -8.56
CA LYS A 433 19.41 13.34 -9.35
C LYS A 433 18.84 13.70 -10.72
N ARG A 434 19.20 12.95 -11.75
CA ARG A 434 18.59 13.04 -13.07
C ARG A 434 17.15 12.55 -13.01
N VAL A 435 16.23 13.27 -13.67
CA VAL A 435 14.79 12.92 -13.61
C VAL A 435 14.48 11.55 -14.22
N LYS A 436 15.30 11.06 -15.12
CA LYS A 436 15.18 9.71 -15.73
C LYS A 436 15.31 8.57 -14.72
N VAL A 437 16.11 8.75 -13.67
CA VAL A 437 16.40 7.67 -12.68
C VAL A 437 15.48 7.70 -11.47
N LEU A 438 14.50 8.59 -11.45
CA LEU A 438 13.54 8.71 -10.36
C LEU A 438 12.62 7.48 -10.31
N SER A 439 12.35 6.98 -9.11
CA SER A 439 11.32 5.98 -8.86
C SER A 439 9.92 6.51 -9.13
N GLY A 440 8.92 5.63 -9.30
CA GLY A 440 7.52 6.02 -9.55
C GLY A 440 6.99 6.99 -8.49
N GLY A 441 7.23 6.71 -7.21
CA GLY A 441 6.82 7.60 -6.12
C GLY A 441 7.56 8.95 -6.10
N GLU A 442 8.83 8.99 -6.51
CA GLU A 442 9.58 10.25 -6.68
C GLU A 442 9.00 11.06 -7.83
N LYS A 443 8.73 10.43 -9.00
CA LYS A 443 8.08 11.08 -10.14
C LYS A 443 6.71 11.64 -9.76
N MET A 444 5.89 10.90 -9.03
CA MET A 444 4.58 11.36 -8.55
C MET A 444 4.72 12.60 -7.66
N ARG A 445 5.65 12.61 -6.69
CA ARG A 445 5.92 13.79 -5.86
C ARG A 445 6.36 15.00 -6.69
N CYS A 446 7.16 14.79 -7.75
CA CYS A 446 7.56 15.84 -8.68
C CYS A 446 6.36 16.41 -9.45
N MET A 447 5.46 15.56 -9.95
CA MET A 447 4.24 16.00 -10.63
C MET A 447 3.33 16.81 -9.70
N ILE A 448 3.16 16.39 -8.45
CA ILE A 448 2.40 17.16 -7.46
C ILE A 448 3.09 18.50 -7.17
N ALA A 449 4.44 18.54 -7.07
CA ALA A 449 5.19 19.77 -6.92
C ALA A 449 4.96 20.72 -8.10
N LYS A 450 5.01 20.22 -9.34
CA LYS A 450 4.68 20.98 -10.55
C LYS A 450 3.26 21.57 -10.45
N MET A 451 2.26 20.75 -10.08
CA MET A 451 0.88 21.22 -9.94
C MET A 451 0.73 22.31 -8.87
N MET A 452 1.45 22.19 -7.75
CA MET A 452 1.44 23.23 -6.71
C MET A 452 2.00 24.56 -7.20
N LEU A 453 3.01 24.54 -8.09
CA LEU A 453 3.63 25.74 -8.67
C LEU A 453 2.74 26.44 -9.70
N THR A 454 1.76 25.76 -10.28
CA THR A 454 0.81 26.39 -11.22
C THR A 454 -0.21 27.30 -10.53
N ASN A 455 -0.32 27.24 -9.19
CA ASN A 455 -1.29 27.99 -8.40
C ASN A 455 -2.73 27.88 -8.94
N ALA A 456 -3.06 26.74 -9.52
CA ALA A 456 -4.36 26.46 -10.11
C ALA A 456 -5.47 26.42 -9.04
N ASN A 457 -6.67 26.83 -9.43
CA ASN A 457 -7.84 26.82 -8.56
C ASN A 457 -8.77 25.63 -8.79
N VAL A 458 -8.49 24.79 -9.81
CA VAL A 458 -9.15 23.51 -10.05
C VAL A 458 -8.07 22.44 -10.28
N LEU A 459 -8.26 21.29 -9.66
CA LEU A 459 -7.37 20.15 -9.78
C LEU A 459 -8.08 18.99 -10.48
N LEU A 460 -7.48 18.46 -11.54
CA LEU A 460 -7.88 17.24 -12.23
C LEU A 460 -6.87 16.16 -11.87
N LEU A 461 -7.33 15.10 -11.20
CA LEU A 461 -6.47 14.04 -10.69
C LEU A 461 -6.88 12.71 -11.33
N ASP A 462 -6.01 12.14 -12.18
CA ASP A 462 -6.18 10.82 -12.78
C ASP A 462 -5.27 9.83 -12.05
N SER A 463 -5.88 8.92 -11.24
CA SER A 463 -5.14 8.00 -10.37
C SER A 463 -5.79 6.62 -10.31
#